data_75900cccdc333de7947ee02dc08e5aed
#
_entry.id   75900cccdc333de7947ee02dc08e5aed
#
_cell.length_a   1.000
_cell.length_b   1.000
_cell.length_c   1.000
_cell.angle_alpha   90.00
_cell.angle_beta   90.00
_cell.angle_gamma   90.00
#
_symmetry.space_group_name_H-M   'P 1'
#
loop_
_entity.id
_entity.type
_entity.pdbx_description
1 polymer ?
#
loop_
_entity_poly.entity_id
_entity_poly.type
_entity_poly.pdbx_seq_one_letter_code
_entity_poly.pdbx_strand_id
1 'polypeptide(L)'
;LAELVMAGKREADVPVAGYRVSQAEVRHLLDRLGKMPLRARRGLAGMTPDRADIIVAGLAIVDALMRRFRVNTLVIHTRGVRDGLVREMIDEAALGGTAADDPALRAEAIERLAAACSGELEHGRKVAALAGRIYEQLAGPLDLPAGDRPLLECAARLQDVGYVINYDQHHKHSYHLIRNSRLPGVRAHDLELIANVARYHRGAHPKRKHENFARLSAEDQRRVQRMAAILRVA
;
A
#
# COMPACT_ATOMS: atom_id res chain seq x y z
N LEU A 1 -14.28 15.40 14.92
CA LEU A 1 -13.06 15.78 15.63
C LEU A 1 -12.66 17.21 15.29
N ALA A 2 -12.42 17.54 13.99
CA ALA A 2 -12.03 18.90 13.60
C ALA A 2 -13.00 19.96 14.14
N GLU A 3 -14.29 19.78 13.90
CA GLU A 3 -15.34 20.71 14.35
C GLU A 3 -15.31 20.95 15.86
N LEU A 4 -15.01 19.93 16.67
CA LEU A 4 -14.87 20.07 18.12
C LEU A 4 -13.62 20.88 18.50
N VAL A 5 -12.51 20.71 17.79
CA VAL A 5 -11.29 21.50 18.02
C VAL A 5 -11.53 22.94 17.58
N MET A 6 -12.09 23.14 16.39
CA MET A 6 -12.41 24.46 15.82
C MET A 6 -13.38 25.24 16.71
N ALA A 7 -14.45 24.60 17.19
CA ALA A 7 -15.39 25.20 18.13
C ALA A 7 -14.72 25.63 19.45
N GLY A 8 -13.77 24.82 19.95
CA GLY A 8 -12.95 25.17 21.11
C GLY A 8 -12.06 26.39 20.92
N LYS A 9 -11.56 26.59 19.67
CA LYS A 9 -10.72 27.73 19.28
C LYS A 9 -11.50 28.91 18.72
N ARG A 10 -12.82 28.79 18.55
CA ARG A 10 -13.71 29.77 17.90
C ARG A 10 -13.33 30.06 16.44
N GLU A 11 -12.86 29.04 15.76
CA GLU A 11 -12.48 29.08 14.31
C GLU A 11 -13.70 28.68 13.47
N ALA A 12 -14.60 29.60 13.16
CA ALA A 12 -15.87 29.29 12.48
C ALA A 12 -15.74 29.10 10.95
N ASP A 13 -14.76 29.75 10.31
CA ASP A 13 -14.66 29.86 8.85
C ASP A 13 -13.52 29.02 8.23
N VAL A 14 -12.94 28.10 9.01
CA VAL A 14 -11.83 27.28 8.51
C VAL A 14 -12.38 25.99 7.87
N PRO A 15 -11.91 25.61 6.66
CA PRO A 15 -12.33 24.36 6.02
C PRO A 15 -11.94 23.13 6.88
N VAL A 16 -12.88 22.20 7.04
CA VAL A 16 -12.61 20.92 7.75
C VAL A 16 -11.63 20.05 6.99
N ALA A 17 -11.69 20.08 5.64
CA ALA A 17 -10.75 19.34 4.78
C ALA A 17 -9.36 19.95 4.88
N GLY A 18 -8.36 19.11 5.21
CA GLY A 18 -6.98 19.57 5.40
C GLY A 18 -6.69 20.17 6.77
N TYR A 19 -7.70 20.30 7.65
CA TYR A 19 -7.51 20.84 9.00
C TYR A 19 -6.52 19.96 9.78
N ARG A 20 -5.57 20.59 10.47
CA ARG A 20 -4.51 19.91 11.20
C ARG A 20 -4.81 19.90 12.69
N VAL A 21 -4.87 18.73 13.28
CA VAL A 21 -5.08 18.54 14.71
C VAL A 21 -3.83 17.93 15.32
N SER A 22 -3.29 18.57 16.34
CA SER A 22 -2.14 18.05 17.08
C SER A 22 -2.55 16.92 18.04
N GLN A 23 -1.59 16.06 18.39
CA GLN A 23 -1.80 15.04 19.42
C GLN A 23 -2.19 15.64 20.77
N ALA A 24 -1.66 16.80 21.11
CA ALA A 24 -2.02 17.50 22.36
C ALA A 24 -3.50 17.88 22.38
N GLU A 25 -4.04 18.35 21.25
CA GLU A 25 -5.48 18.69 21.14
C GLU A 25 -6.37 17.45 21.22
N VAL A 26 -5.96 16.34 20.57
CA VAL A 26 -6.68 15.06 20.69
C VAL A 26 -6.74 14.61 22.14
N ARG A 27 -5.61 14.67 22.86
CA ARG A 27 -5.54 14.29 24.28
C ARG A 27 -6.34 15.21 25.18
N HIS A 28 -6.26 16.52 24.94
CA HIS A 28 -7.06 17.49 25.68
C HIS A 28 -8.57 17.23 25.51
N LEU A 29 -9.02 16.97 24.29
CA LEU A 29 -10.41 16.60 24.03
C LEU A 29 -10.80 15.28 24.69
N LEU A 30 -9.94 14.27 24.63
CA LEU A 30 -10.17 12.99 25.27
C LEU A 30 -10.38 13.14 26.78
N ASP A 31 -9.49 13.86 27.45
CA ASP A 31 -9.56 14.11 28.88
C ASP A 31 -10.82 14.92 29.28
N ARG A 32 -11.14 15.96 28.51
CA ARG A 32 -12.30 16.81 28.71
C ARG A 32 -13.61 16.04 28.51
N LEU A 33 -13.76 15.36 27.37
CA LEU A 33 -15.00 14.65 27.05
C LEU A 33 -15.19 13.40 27.89
N GLY A 34 -14.10 12.74 28.30
CA GLY A 34 -14.15 11.57 29.19
C GLY A 34 -14.76 11.90 30.57
N LYS A 35 -14.55 13.11 31.07
CA LYS A 35 -15.10 13.59 32.35
C LYS A 35 -16.52 14.13 32.24
N MET A 36 -17.04 14.34 31.02
CA MET A 36 -18.38 14.94 30.83
C MET A 36 -19.46 13.86 30.74
N PRO A 37 -20.63 14.06 31.38
CA PRO A 37 -21.78 13.18 31.18
C PRO A 37 -22.30 13.26 29.73
N LEU A 38 -22.90 12.19 29.23
CA LEU A 38 -23.36 12.07 27.83
C LEU A 38 -24.30 13.21 27.42
N ARG A 39 -25.23 13.61 28.34
CA ARG A 39 -26.16 14.72 28.08
C ARG A 39 -25.44 16.04 27.79
N ALA A 40 -24.37 16.33 28.52
CA ALA A 40 -23.57 17.53 28.31
C ALA A 40 -22.76 17.47 27.02
N ARG A 41 -22.22 16.29 26.68
CA ARG A 41 -21.50 16.08 25.42
C ARG A 41 -22.38 16.34 24.20
N ARG A 42 -23.67 15.91 24.23
CA ARG A 42 -24.60 16.11 23.10
C ARG A 42 -24.86 17.59 22.78
N GLY A 43 -24.73 18.48 23.75
CA GLY A 43 -24.94 19.92 23.57
C GLY A 43 -23.70 20.71 23.18
N LEU A 44 -22.57 20.09 22.97
CA LEU A 44 -21.36 20.80 22.61
C LEU A 44 -21.38 21.29 21.16
N ALA A 45 -20.91 22.51 20.95
CA ALA A 45 -20.69 23.03 19.60
C ALA A 45 -19.68 22.13 18.86
N GLY A 46 -19.97 21.79 17.59
CA GLY A 46 -19.18 20.88 16.78
C GLY A 46 -19.39 19.39 17.11
N MET A 47 -20.33 19.03 17.98
CA MET A 47 -20.69 17.65 18.28
C MET A 47 -21.94 17.23 17.48
N THR A 48 -21.84 16.15 16.75
CA THR A 48 -23.00 15.45 16.21
C THR A 48 -23.66 14.64 17.34
N PRO A 49 -24.92 14.92 17.74
CA PRO A 49 -25.56 14.29 18.90
C PRO A 49 -25.50 12.77 18.91
N ASP A 50 -25.69 12.13 17.74
CA ASP A 50 -25.65 10.67 17.55
C ASP A 50 -24.26 10.05 17.71
N ARG A 51 -23.21 10.89 17.79
CA ARG A 51 -21.83 10.44 18.01
C ARG A 51 -21.29 10.74 19.39
N ALA A 52 -22.09 11.40 20.22
CA ALA A 52 -21.65 11.83 21.55
C ALA A 52 -21.35 10.68 22.53
N ASP A 53 -21.91 9.50 22.30
CA ASP A 53 -21.67 8.30 23.10
C ASP A 53 -20.34 7.63 22.72
N ILE A 54 -20.01 7.55 21.42
CA ILE A 54 -18.83 6.85 20.92
C ILE A 54 -17.58 7.74 20.76
N ILE A 55 -17.74 9.07 20.83
CA ILE A 55 -16.63 10.01 20.52
C ILE A 55 -15.42 9.81 21.43
N VAL A 56 -15.62 9.47 22.69
CA VAL A 56 -14.54 9.25 23.66
C VAL A 56 -13.71 8.02 23.25
N ALA A 57 -14.38 6.93 22.88
CA ALA A 57 -13.70 5.73 22.38
C ALA A 57 -12.95 6.03 21.08
N GLY A 58 -13.56 6.77 20.15
CA GLY A 58 -12.91 7.19 18.91
C GLY A 58 -11.65 8.04 19.15
N LEU A 59 -11.71 8.99 20.06
CA LEU A 59 -10.55 9.82 20.44
C LEU A 59 -9.44 8.99 21.10
N ALA A 60 -9.80 8.02 21.95
CA ALA A 60 -8.83 7.13 22.59
C ALA A 60 -8.08 6.28 21.55
N ILE A 61 -8.78 5.77 20.54
CA ILE A 61 -8.18 5.02 19.42
C ILE A 61 -7.22 5.92 18.64
N VAL A 62 -7.66 7.15 18.29
CA VAL A 62 -6.82 8.10 17.55
C VAL A 62 -5.56 8.46 18.33
N ASP A 63 -5.68 8.79 19.64
CA ASP A 63 -4.51 9.08 20.48
C ASP A 63 -3.57 7.88 20.59
N ALA A 64 -4.09 6.66 20.72
CA ALA A 64 -3.29 5.44 20.76
C ALA A 64 -2.53 5.21 19.44
N LEU A 65 -3.18 5.42 18.30
CA LEU A 65 -2.55 5.32 16.97
C LEU A 65 -1.46 6.39 16.79
N MET A 66 -1.74 7.65 17.14
CA MET A 66 -0.75 8.72 17.04
C MET A 66 0.50 8.41 17.88
N ARG A 67 0.32 7.89 19.09
CA ARG A 67 1.44 7.42 19.93
C ARG A 67 2.18 6.25 19.31
N ARG A 68 1.46 5.26 18.81
CA ARG A 68 2.05 4.03 18.24
C ARG A 68 2.90 4.34 17.02
N PHE A 69 2.44 5.26 16.17
CA PHE A 69 3.14 5.69 14.96
C PHE A 69 4.08 6.88 15.17
N ARG A 70 4.16 7.42 16.41
CA ARG A 70 4.98 8.59 16.76
C ARG A 70 4.70 9.81 15.89
N VAL A 71 3.45 10.03 15.54
CA VAL A 71 3.01 11.19 14.76
C VAL A 71 2.37 12.22 15.67
N ASN A 72 2.76 13.50 15.50
CA ASN A 72 2.27 14.60 16.33
C ASN A 72 1.13 15.39 15.70
N THR A 73 0.81 15.12 14.44
CA THR A 73 -0.23 15.86 13.71
C THR A 73 -1.10 14.90 12.92
N LEU A 74 -2.41 15.07 13.04
CA LEU A 74 -3.44 14.41 12.25
C LEU A 74 -4.00 15.42 11.24
N VAL A 75 -4.04 15.07 9.97
CA VAL A 75 -4.72 15.86 8.93
C VAL A 75 -6.11 15.28 8.72
N ILE A 76 -7.13 16.14 8.88
CA ILE A 76 -8.52 15.73 8.74
C ILE A 76 -8.91 15.71 7.28
N HIS A 77 -9.55 14.63 6.85
CA HIS A 77 -10.11 14.48 5.53
C HIS A 77 -11.64 14.35 5.60
N THR A 78 -12.35 14.95 4.64
CA THR A 78 -13.83 14.88 4.59
C THR A 78 -14.35 13.64 3.86
N ARG A 79 -13.47 12.97 3.10
CA ARG A 79 -13.83 11.72 2.42
C ARG A 79 -13.63 10.54 3.37
N GLY A 80 -14.56 9.59 3.34
CA GLY A 80 -14.53 8.37 4.14
C GLY A 80 -14.14 7.14 3.32
N VAL A 81 -14.21 5.98 3.96
CA VAL A 81 -13.96 4.67 3.31
C VAL A 81 -14.87 4.46 2.10
N ARG A 82 -16.12 4.93 2.17
CA ARG A 82 -17.08 4.81 1.04
C ARG A 82 -16.60 5.58 -0.19
N ASP A 83 -16.07 6.77 -0.03
CA ASP A 83 -15.53 7.57 -1.15
C ASP A 83 -14.32 6.87 -1.78
N GLY A 84 -13.49 6.22 -0.96
CA GLY A 84 -12.40 5.38 -1.42
C GLY A 84 -12.89 4.20 -2.24
N LEU A 85 -13.90 3.48 -1.75
CA LEU A 85 -14.50 2.34 -2.46
C LEU A 85 -15.16 2.75 -3.79
N VAL A 86 -15.92 3.87 -3.79
CA VAL A 86 -16.53 4.38 -5.03
C VAL A 86 -15.46 4.77 -6.04
N ARG A 87 -14.41 5.45 -5.60
CA ARG A 87 -13.28 5.77 -6.48
C ARG A 87 -12.62 4.52 -7.02
N GLU A 88 -12.43 3.55 -6.18
CA GLU A 88 -11.90 2.24 -6.53
C GLU A 88 -12.75 1.55 -7.60
N MET A 89 -14.07 1.54 -7.44
CA MET A 89 -15.00 0.98 -8.44
C MET A 89 -14.99 1.77 -9.77
N ILE A 90 -14.87 3.10 -9.71
CA ILE A 90 -14.76 3.94 -10.92
C ILE A 90 -13.44 3.62 -11.64
N ASP A 91 -12.34 3.55 -10.91
CA ASP A 91 -11.04 3.22 -11.48
C ASP A 91 -11.04 1.81 -12.08
N GLU A 92 -11.71 0.83 -11.45
CA GLU A 92 -11.93 -0.52 -12.02
C GLU A 92 -12.77 -0.47 -13.32
N ALA A 93 -13.87 0.26 -13.32
CA ALA A 93 -14.74 0.37 -14.48
C ALA A 93 -14.06 1.12 -15.63
N ALA A 94 -13.26 2.15 -15.32
CA ALA A 94 -12.50 2.90 -16.30
C ALA A 94 -11.30 2.11 -16.86
N LEU A 95 -10.67 1.25 -16.04
CA LEU A 95 -9.54 0.41 -16.43
C LEU A 95 -9.95 -0.94 -17.03
N GLY A 96 -11.20 -1.35 -16.85
CA GLY A 96 -11.73 -2.65 -17.33
C GLY A 96 -11.84 -2.80 -18.84
N GLY A 97 -11.51 -1.78 -19.63
CA GLY A 97 -11.66 -1.81 -21.08
C GLY A 97 -10.39 -1.83 -21.93
N THR A 98 -9.32 -1.12 -21.56
CA THR A 98 -8.14 -0.97 -22.44
C THR A 98 -6.81 -0.69 -21.72
N ALA A 99 -6.81 -0.30 -20.46
CA ALA A 99 -5.59 0.06 -19.73
C ALA A 99 -4.90 -1.11 -19.02
N ALA A 100 -5.40 -2.34 -19.15
CA ALA A 100 -4.89 -3.51 -18.44
C ALA A 100 -3.50 -3.96 -18.92
N ASP A 101 -2.97 -3.39 -20.01
CA ASP A 101 -1.63 -3.70 -20.53
C ASP A 101 -0.97 -2.45 -21.16
N ASP A 102 -0.99 -1.33 -20.41
CA ASP A 102 -0.30 -0.10 -20.83
C ASP A 102 1.09 -0.06 -20.18
N PRO A 103 2.18 -0.19 -20.96
CA PRO A 103 3.54 -0.17 -20.42
C PRO A 103 3.91 1.14 -19.70
N ALA A 104 3.38 2.28 -20.15
CA ALA A 104 3.67 3.59 -19.53
C ALA A 104 2.98 3.73 -18.18
N LEU A 105 1.69 3.40 -18.10
CA LEU A 105 0.94 3.36 -16.85
C LEU A 105 1.54 2.36 -15.85
N ARG A 106 1.95 1.19 -16.33
CA ARG A 106 2.63 0.18 -15.53
C ARG A 106 3.93 0.71 -14.95
N ALA A 107 4.78 1.33 -15.78
CA ALA A 107 6.07 1.88 -15.34
C ALA A 107 5.88 2.94 -14.24
N GLU A 108 4.93 3.86 -14.42
CA GLU A 108 4.61 4.90 -13.44
C GLU A 108 4.05 4.31 -12.14
N ALA A 109 3.17 3.31 -12.22
CA ALA A 109 2.59 2.66 -11.05
C ALA A 109 3.65 1.92 -10.22
N ILE A 110 4.58 1.22 -10.88
CA ILE A 110 5.71 0.53 -10.26
C ILE A 110 6.63 1.53 -9.55
N GLU A 111 7.01 2.63 -10.21
CA GLU A 111 7.85 3.67 -9.62
C GLU A 111 7.18 4.33 -8.41
N ARG A 112 5.87 4.62 -8.48
CA ARG A 112 5.12 5.19 -7.35
C ARG A 112 5.09 4.25 -6.15
N LEU A 113 4.83 2.95 -6.35
CA LEU A 113 4.84 1.98 -5.27
C LEU A 113 6.24 1.83 -4.66
N ALA A 114 7.27 1.73 -5.49
CA ALA A 114 8.65 1.66 -5.04
C ALA A 114 9.04 2.91 -4.23
N ALA A 115 8.71 4.11 -4.73
CA ALA A 115 8.99 5.37 -4.03
C ALA A 115 8.25 5.51 -2.68
N ALA A 116 7.04 4.98 -2.59
CA ALA A 116 6.25 5.03 -1.36
C ALA A 116 6.78 4.08 -0.27
N CYS A 117 7.45 2.99 -0.64
CA CYS A 117 7.83 1.91 0.26
C CYS A 117 9.34 1.78 0.48
N SER A 118 10.17 2.18 -0.47
CA SER A 118 11.63 2.06 -0.36
C SER A 118 12.34 3.38 -0.64
N GLY A 119 13.34 3.71 0.17
CA GLY A 119 14.20 4.87 -0.08
C GLY A 119 15.25 4.64 -1.19
N GLU A 120 15.39 3.41 -1.72
CA GLU A 120 16.47 3.01 -2.63
C GLU A 120 15.97 2.67 -4.04
N LEU A 121 15.31 3.60 -4.69
CA LEU A 121 14.80 3.45 -6.06
C LEU A 121 15.90 3.08 -7.07
N GLU A 122 17.09 3.64 -6.89
CA GLU A 122 18.21 3.42 -7.80
C GLU A 122 18.73 2.00 -7.77
N HIS A 123 18.75 1.37 -6.59
CA HIS A 123 19.11 -0.05 -6.46
C HIS A 123 18.14 -0.92 -7.26
N GLY A 124 16.84 -0.75 -7.06
CA GLY A 124 15.80 -1.50 -7.79
C GLY A 124 15.89 -1.32 -9.32
N ARG A 125 16.22 -0.11 -9.80
CA ARG A 125 16.44 0.14 -11.24
C ARG A 125 17.68 -0.59 -11.78
N LYS A 126 18.79 -0.61 -11.03
CA LYS A 126 20.01 -1.32 -11.40
C LYS A 126 19.78 -2.82 -11.47
N VAL A 127 19.12 -3.40 -10.45
CA VAL A 127 18.79 -4.83 -10.44
C VAL A 127 17.84 -5.17 -11.59
N ALA A 128 16.85 -4.34 -11.89
CA ALA A 128 15.96 -4.56 -13.05
C ALA A 128 16.71 -4.56 -14.38
N ALA A 129 17.63 -3.61 -14.56
CA ALA A 129 18.47 -3.57 -15.77
C ALA A 129 19.35 -4.80 -15.91
N LEU A 130 19.98 -5.28 -14.82
CA LEU A 130 20.79 -6.49 -14.82
C LEU A 130 19.93 -7.72 -15.10
N ALA A 131 18.81 -7.89 -14.43
CA ALA A 131 17.88 -8.99 -14.62
C ALA A 131 17.37 -9.04 -16.07
N GLY A 132 17.01 -7.88 -16.66
CA GLY A 132 16.59 -7.77 -18.05
C GLY A 132 17.70 -8.22 -19.04
N ARG A 133 18.94 -7.82 -18.80
CA ARG A 133 20.10 -8.24 -19.63
C ARG A 133 20.37 -9.74 -19.52
N ILE A 134 20.34 -10.30 -18.32
CA ILE A 134 20.50 -11.74 -18.11
C ILE A 134 19.36 -12.49 -18.81
N TYR A 135 18.13 -11.99 -18.70
CA TYR A 135 16.96 -12.56 -19.36
C TYR A 135 17.15 -12.62 -20.89
N GLU A 136 17.59 -11.52 -21.51
CA GLU A 136 17.86 -11.46 -22.96
C GLU A 136 18.89 -12.49 -23.40
N GLN A 137 19.97 -12.65 -22.65
CA GLN A 137 21.02 -13.62 -22.99
C GLN A 137 20.55 -15.07 -22.84
N LEU A 138 19.64 -15.35 -21.92
CA LEU A 138 19.10 -16.67 -21.64
C LEU A 138 17.83 -16.99 -22.44
N ALA A 139 17.19 -16.01 -23.07
CA ALA A 139 15.92 -16.18 -23.76
C ALA A 139 15.95 -17.28 -24.83
N GLY A 140 16.93 -17.27 -25.70
CA GLY A 140 17.08 -18.31 -26.73
C GLY A 140 17.46 -19.67 -26.13
N PRO A 141 18.56 -19.79 -25.36
CA PRO A 141 19.01 -21.07 -24.81
C PRO A 141 17.99 -21.77 -23.89
N LEU A 142 17.13 -21.03 -23.22
CA LEU A 142 16.14 -21.58 -22.25
C LEU A 142 14.71 -21.48 -22.75
N ASP A 143 14.47 -21.04 -23.97
CA ASP A 143 13.14 -20.82 -24.56
C ASP A 143 12.23 -20.03 -23.61
N LEU A 144 12.68 -18.81 -23.22
CA LEU A 144 11.97 -17.95 -22.31
C LEU A 144 10.94 -17.10 -23.07
N PRO A 145 9.68 -17.02 -22.61
CA PRO A 145 8.65 -16.20 -23.24
C PRO A 145 8.98 -14.71 -23.19
N ALA A 146 8.93 -14.01 -24.31
CA ALA A 146 9.23 -12.57 -24.37
C ALA A 146 8.39 -11.72 -23.38
N GLY A 147 7.15 -12.16 -23.09
CA GLY A 147 6.26 -11.51 -22.13
C GLY A 147 6.69 -11.58 -20.65
N ASP A 148 7.64 -12.44 -20.30
CA ASP A 148 8.11 -12.59 -18.92
C ASP A 148 9.15 -11.53 -18.52
N ARG A 149 9.90 -11.00 -19.47
CA ARG A 149 10.91 -9.98 -19.20
C ARG A 149 10.34 -8.73 -18.50
N PRO A 150 9.26 -8.10 -18.99
CA PRO A 150 8.65 -6.95 -18.30
C PRO A 150 8.19 -7.27 -16.88
N LEU A 151 7.69 -8.49 -16.64
CA LEU A 151 7.26 -8.94 -15.31
C LEU A 151 8.45 -9.09 -14.36
N LEU A 152 9.56 -9.66 -14.86
CA LEU A 152 10.80 -9.76 -14.11
C LEU A 152 11.36 -8.39 -13.72
N GLU A 153 11.39 -7.43 -14.65
CA GLU A 153 11.85 -6.06 -14.40
C GLU A 153 10.97 -5.35 -13.35
N CYS A 154 9.65 -5.54 -13.41
CA CYS A 154 8.73 -5.05 -12.39
C CYS A 154 9.01 -5.67 -11.01
N ALA A 155 9.20 -6.99 -10.96
CA ALA A 155 9.52 -7.69 -9.72
C ALA A 155 10.86 -7.23 -9.12
N ALA A 156 11.87 -6.98 -9.95
CA ALA A 156 13.17 -6.47 -9.54
C ALA A 156 13.09 -5.09 -8.91
N ARG A 157 12.26 -4.18 -9.46
CA ARG A 157 12.03 -2.84 -8.89
C ARG A 157 11.28 -2.87 -7.56
N LEU A 158 10.45 -3.89 -7.35
CA LEU A 158 9.59 -4.01 -6.18
C LEU A 158 10.08 -5.03 -5.14
N GLN A 159 11.21 -5.72 -5.37
CA GLN A 159 11.66 -6.81 -4.50
C GLN A 159 11.83 -6.41 -3.03
N ASP A 160 12.23 -5.15 -2.80
CA ASP A 160 12.61 -4.63 -1.49
C ASP A 160 11.56 -3.70 -0.85
N VAL A 161 10.38 -3.51 -1.47
CA VAL A 161 9.30 -2.66 -0.90
C VAL A 161 8.84 -3.13 0.48
N GLY A 162 9.09 -4.38 0.83
CA GLY A 162 8.79 -4.95 2.14
C GLY A 162 9.62 -4.40 3.29
N TYR A 163 10.72 -3.71 3.03
CA TYR A 163 11.52 -3.05 4.07
C TYR A 163 10.74 -2.02 4.87
N VAL A 164 9.72 -1.40 4.27
CA VAL A 164 8.83 -0.45 4.98
C VAL A 164 8.11 -1.10 6.16
N ILE A 165 7.90 -2.42 6.14
CA ILE A 165 7.27 -3.18 7.22
C ILE A 165 8.33 -3.68 8.20
N ASN A 166 9.30 -4.44 7.71
CA ASN A 166 10.41 -4.97 8.51
C ASN A 166 11.55 -5.43 7.59
N TYR A 167 12.79 -5.24 8.05
CA TYR A 167 13.99 -5.76 7.38
C TYR A 167 13.99 -7.30 7.36
N ASP A 168 13.64 -7.91 8.50
CA ASP A 168 13.55 -9.38 8.57
C ASP A 168 12.37 -9.88 7.73
N GLN A 169 12.65 -10.89 6.89
CA GLN A 169 11.68 -11.49 5.97
C GLN A 169 11.01 -10.50 5.00
N HIS A 170 11.66 -9.35 4.68
CA HIS A 170 11.12 -8.32 3.78
C HIS A 170 10.56 -8.91 2.47
N HIS A 171 11.18 -9.95 1.90
CA HIS A 171 10.70 -10.62 0.70
C HIS A 171 9.27 -11.19 0.83
N LYS A 172 8.87 -11.60 2.03
CA LYS A 172 7.47 -12.02 2.30
C LYS A 172 6.56 -10.80 2.40
N HIS A 173 7.05 -9.73 3.02
CA HIS A 173 6.30 -8.47 3.10
C HIS A 173 6.14 -7.85 1.72
N SER A 174 7.17 -7.88 0.87
CA SER A 174 7.10 -7.44 -0.53
C SER A 174 6.00 -8.19 -1.30
N TYR A 175 5.92 -9.52 -1.15
CA TYR A 175 4.84 -10.30 -1.75
C TYR A 175 3.46 -9.78 -1.37
N HIS A 176 3.21 -9.58 -0.07
CA HIS A 176 1.91 -9.11 0.41
C HIS A 176 1.60 -7.68 -0.03
N LEU A 177 2.59 -6.79 -0.02
CA LEU A 177 2.42 -5.42 -0.49
C LEU A 177 2.10 -5.39 -1.98
N ILE A 178 2.87 -6.08 -2.81
CA ILE A 178 2.66 -6.12 -4.26
C ILE A 178 1.31 -6.73 -4.61
N ARG A 179 1.02 -7.91 -4.05
CA ARG A 179 -0.23 -8.64 -4.34
C ARG A 179 -1.49 -7.85 -4.00
N ASN A 180 -1.45 -7.06 -2.93
CA ASN A 180 -2.59 -6.27 -2.47
C ASN A 180 -2.55 -4.82 -2.97
N SER A 181 -1.56 -4.45 -3.79
CA SER A 181 -1.49 -3.13 -4.42
C SER A 181 -2.30 -3.12 -5.71
N ARG A 182 -2.86 -1.94 -6.04
CA ARG A 182 -3.41 -1.67 -7.36
C ARG A 182 -2.36 -0.99 -8.19
N LEU A 183 -1.96 -1.66 -9.25
CA LEU A 183 -0.97 -1.16 -10.19
C LEU A 183 -1.64 -0.98 -11.56
N PRO A 184 -2.06 0.26 -11.91
CA PRO A 184 -2.56 0.55 -13.24
C PRO A 184 -1.58 0.06 -14.32
N GLY A 185 -2.11 -0.50 -15.41
CA GLY A 185 -1.29 -1.10 -16.46
C GLY A 185 -0.74 -2.49 -16.13
N VAL A 186 -1.14 -3.11 -15.01
CA VAL A 186 -0.78 -4.49 -14.63
C VAL A 186 -2.04 -5.32 -14.48
N ARG A 187 -2.15 -6.41 -15.22
CA ARG A 187 -3.27 -7.36 -15.08
C ARG A 187 -3.18 -8.11 -13.75
N ALA A 188 -4.30 -8.50 -13.18
CA ALA A 188 -4.34 -9.23 -11.91
C ALA A 188 -3.50 -10.53 -11.92
N HIS A 189 -3.50 -11.25 -13.04
CA HIS A 189 -2.68 -12.44 -13.23
C HIS A 189 -1.18 -12.10 -13.21
N ASP A 190 -0.76 -11.04 -13.92
CA ASP A 190 0.64 -10.62 -13.98
C ASP A 190 1.12 -10.09 -12.61
N LEU A 191 0.23 -9.43 -11.87
CA LEU A 191 0.51 -8.95 -10.52
C LEU A 191 0.84 -10.12 -9.56
N GLU A 192 0.11 -11.23 -9.66
CA GLU A 192 0.38 -12.43 -8.87
C GLU A 192 1.76 -13.03 -9.23
N LEU A 193 2.14 -13.03 -10.53
CA LEU A 193 3.47 -13.48 -10.97
C LEU A 193 4.57 -12.57 -10.44
N ILE A 194 4.43 -11.23 -10.60
CA ILE A 194 5.38 -10.23 -10.10
C ILE A 194 5.59 -10.40 -8.60
N ALA A 195 4.49 -10.53 -7.83
CA ALA A 195 4.56 -10.71 -6.37
C ALA A 195 5.32 -11.99 -5.99
N ASN A 196 5.04 -13.09 -6.67
CA ASN A 196 5.75 -14.36 -6.43
C ASN A 196 7.23 -14.28 -6.81
N VAL A 197 7.59 -13.67 -7.93
CA VAL A 197 8.99 -13.48 -8.33
C VAL A 197 9.71 -12.62 -7.28
N ALA A 198 9.15 -11.50 -6.87
CA ALA A 198 9.68 -10.65 -5.80
C ALA A 198 9.83 -11.42 -4.47
N ARG A 199 8.86 -12.29 -4.11
CA ARG A 199 8.97 -13.12 -2.90
C ARG A 199 10.19 -14.03 -2.92
N TYR A 200 10.54 -14.58 -4.09
CA TYR A 200 11.57 -15.60 -4.23
C TYR A 200 12.92 -15.06 -4.71
N HIS A 201 13.11 -13.74 -4.74
CA HIS A 201 14.43 -13.16 -5.01
C HIS A 201 15.46 -13.54 -3.93
N ARG A 202 15.02 -13.87 -2.73
CA ARG A 202 15.84 -14.24 -1.58
C ARG A 202 15.18 -15.39 -0.77
N GLY A 203 15.96 -15.99 0.12
CA GLY A 203 15.48 -17.05 1.03
C GLY A 203 15.24 -18.37 0.32
N ALA A 204 14.17 -19.08 0.69
CA ALA A 204 13.86 -20.39 0.16
C ALA A 204 13.43 -20.34 -1.33
N HIS A 205 13.82 -21.35 -2.11
CA HIS A 205 13.30 -21.52 -3.46
C HIS A 205 11.78 -21.79 -3.46
N PRO A 206 11.08 -21.48 -4.58
CA PRO A 206 9.66 -21.82 -4.74
C PRO A 206 9.44 -23.33 -4.56
N LYS A 207 8.50 -23.71 -3.70
CA LYS A 207 8.14 -25.11 -3.41
C LYS A 207 6.62 -25.25 -3.35
N ARG A 208 6.09 -26.39 -3.78
CA ARG A 208 4.65 -26.69 -3.75
C ARG A 208 4.04 -26.64 -2.33
N LYS A 209 4.82 -26.76 -1.28
CA LYS A 209 4.37 -26.54 0.10
C LYS A 209 4.10 -25.07 0.45
N HIS A 210 4.56 -24.12 -0.36
CA HIS A 210 4.26 -22.72 -0.19
C HIS A 210 2.91 -22.41 -0.83
N GLU A 211 1.93 -22.04 -0.04
CA GLU A 211 0.55 -21.84 -0.47
C GLU A 211 0.41 -20.86 -1.63
N ASN A 212 1.12 -19.72 -1.59
CA ASN A 212 1.15 -18.73 -2.66
C ASN A 212 1.65 -19.30 -3.99
N PHE A 213 2.60 -20.21 -3.96
CA PHE A 213 3.16 -20.85 -5.15
C PHE A 213 2.31 -22.03 -5.62
N ALA A 214 1.75 -22.80 -4.70
CA ALA A 214 0.89 -23.95 -5.00
C ALA A 214 -0.40 -23.57 -5.73
N ARG A 215 -0.89 -22.35 -5.53
CA ARG A 215 -2.10 -21.82 -6.20
C ARG A 215 -1.87 -21.49 -7.70
N LEU A 216 -0.64 -21.34 -8.11
CA LEU A 216 -0.31 -21.04 -9.50
C LEU A 216 -0.50 -22.26 -10.38
N SER A 217 -0.83 -22.03 -11.66
CA SER A 217 -0.82 -23.08 -12.67
C SER A 217 0.58 -23.71 -12.83
N ALA A 218 0.66 -24.91 -13.35
CA ALA A 218 1.95 -25.56 -13.60
C ALA A 218 2.86 -24.76 -14.55
N GLU A 219 2.25 -24.01 -15.48
CA GLU A 219 2.96 -23.10 -16.38
C GLU A 219 3.51 -21.89 -15.62
N ASP A 220 2.67 -21.22 -14.83
CA ASP A 220 3.09 -20.06 -14.04
C ASP A 220 4.11 -20.43 -12.97
N GLN A 221 4.02 -21.61 -12.38
CA GLN A 221 5.05 -22.12 -11.47
C GLN A 221 6.43 -22.17 -12.15
N ARG A 222 6.49 -22.67 -13.41
CA ARG A 222 7.74 -22.69 -14.20
C ARG A 222 8.23 -21.29 -14.51
N ARG A 223 7.34 -20.37 -14.93
CA ARG A 223 7.66 -18.96 -15.20
C ARG A 223 8.25 -18.29 -13.96
N VAL A 224 7.59 -18.40 -12.81
CA VAL A 224 8.07 -17.85 -11.53
C VAL A 224 9.42 -18.44 -11.14
N GLN A 225 9.64 -19.75 -11.29
CA GLN A 225 10.93 -20.39 -10.98
C GLN A 225 12.05 -19.82 -11.82
N ARG A 226 11.85 -19.68 -13.14
CA ARG A 226 12.85 -19.13 -14.07
C ARG A 226 13.16 -17.67 -13.77
N MET A 227 12.13 -16.82 -13.65
CA MET A 227 12.30 -15.41 -13.34
C MET A 227 12.94 -15.19 -11.97
N ALA A 228 12.52 -15.93 -10.94
CA ALA A 228 13.11 -15.83 -9.61
C ALA A 228 14.57 -16.30 -9.59
N ALA A 229 14.95 -17.31 -10.38
CA ALA A 229 16.33 -17.73 -10.50
C ALA A 229 17.21 -16.63 -11.12
N ILE A 230 16.72 -15.95 -12.15
CA ILE A 230 17.44 -14.81 -12.77
C ILE A 230 17.56 -13.66 -11.77
N LEU A 231 16.46 -13.30 -11.08
CA LEU A 231 16.46 -12.19 -10.10
C LEU A 231 17.42 -12.43 -8.92
N ARG A 232 17.67 -13.68 -8.56
CA ARG A 232 18.59 -14.02 -7.46
C ARG A 232 20.06 -13.79 -7.78
N VAL A 233 20.43 -13.73 -9.04
CA VAL A 233 21.81 -13.53 -9.51
C VAL A 233 22.05 -12.15 -10.10
N ALA A 234 20.98 -11.38 -10.29
CA ALA A 234 21.04 -10.00 -10.73
C ALA A 234 21.34 -9.05 -9.57
#